data_ca09f01b321f51f896149c37adb47ed5
#
_entry.id   ca09f01b321f51f896149c37adb47ed5
#
_cell.length_a   1.000
_cell.length_b   1.000
_cell.length_c   1.000
_cell.angle_alpha   90.00
_cell.angle_beta   90.00
_cell.angle_gamma   90.00
#
_symmetry.space_group_name_H-M   'P 1'
#
loop_
_entity.id
_entity.type
_entity.pdbx_description
1 polymer ?
#
loop_
_entity_poly.entity_id
_entity_poly.type
_entity_poly.pdbx_seq_one_letter_code
_entity_poly.pdbx_strand_id
1 'polypeptide(L)'
;MAMAQVRARFADRSIPGSGRTEALLAGAVLLVGGATALVITGSPRWAGGLAAAAGVLLAVAGARVMRDRAPVDQFLDSMTDRAFDGCLLSAIALVLRQADPVTAAIAVGALVASFVAAYERARGRALGYPIDDSVVSRSLRYGLVALGLLVPGWLRGTLVAVLALALLACAVRASQVAKLERE
;
A
#
# COMPACT_ATOMS: atom_id res chain seq x y z
N MET A 1 5.41 -12.79 34.86
CA MET A 1 5.26 -11.33 35.17
C MET A 1 5.26 -10.45 33.91
N ALA A 2 6.12 -10.65 32.90
CA ALA A 2 6.22 -9.83 31.71
C ALA A 2 4.93 -9.73 30.84
N MET A 3 4.21 -10.85 30.63
CA MET A 3 2.98 -10.88 29.84
C MET A 3 1.80 -10.10 30.48
N ALA A 4 1.72 -10.07 31.81
CA ALA A 4 0.69 -9.31 32.53
C ALA A 4 0.94 -7.79 32.41
N GLN A 5 2.20 -7.36 32.49
CA GLN A 5 2.58 -5.94 32.28
C GLN A 5 2.37 -5.49 30.84
N VAL A 6 2.60 -6.36 29.85
CA VAL A 6 2.30 -6.07 28.44
C VAL A 6 0.79 -5.92 28.26
N ARG A 7 -0.03 -6.84 28.80
CA ARG A 7 -1.50 -6.74 28.74
C ARG A 7 -2.04 -5.49 29.45
N ALA A 8 -1.49 -5.11 30.60
CA ALA A 8 -1.90 -3.91 31.30
C ALA A 8 -1.57 -2.63 30.51
N ARG A 9 -0.43 -2.55 29.83
CA ARG A 9 -0.09 -1.43 28.94
C ARG A 9 -1.00 -1.33 27.70
N PHE A 10 -1.54 -2.45 27.22
CA PHE A 10 -2.49 -2.45 26.08
C PHE A 10 -3.92 -2.20 26.56
N ALA A 11 -4.33 -2.64 27.74
CA ALA A 11 -5.67 -2.41 28.28
C ALA A 11 -5.92 -0.93 28.65
N ASP A 12 -4.89 -0.22 29.06
CA ASP A 12 -4.98 1.22 29.43
C ASP A 12 -4.91 2.16 28.21
N ARG A 13 -4.68 1.63 27.00
CA ARG A 13 -4.65 2.38 25.73
C ARG A 13 -5.78 1.99 24.79
N SER A 14 -6.94 1.64 25.29
CA SER A 14 -8.15 1.57 24.46
C SER A 14 -8.62 2.97 24.08
N ILE A 15 -7.83 3.67 23.25
CA ILE A 15 -8.38 4.73 22.42
C ILE A 15 -9.26 3.98 21.41
N PRO A 16 -10.60 4.06 21.51
CA PRO A 16 -11.46 3.36 20.56
C PRO A 16 -11.08 3.88 19.17
N GLY A 17 -10.79 2.96 18.25
CA GLY A 17 -10.62 3.29 16.85
C GLY A 17 -11.82 4.14 16.42
N SER A 18 -11.63 5.20 15.64
CA SER A 18 -12.78 5.97 15.22
C SER A 18 -13.56 5.10 14.23
N GLY A 19 -14.76 4.66 14.56
CA GLY A 19 -15.60 3.81 13.69
C GLY A 19 -15.75 4.36 12.27
N ARG A 20 -15.48 5.67 12.09
CA ARG A 20 -15.40 6.32 10.78
C ARG A 20 -14.15 5.93 9.98
N THR A 21 -13.00 5.77 10.63
CA THR A 21 -11.76 5.31 9.96
C THR A 21 -11.89 3.85 9.54
N GLU A 22 -12.41 3.01 10.41
CA GLU A 22 -12.68 1.60 10.12
C GLU A 22 -13.65 1.44 8.94
N ALA A 23 -14.73 2.25 8.90
CA ALA A 23 -15.68 2.25 7.79
C ALA A 23 -15.03 2.65 6.45
N LEU A 24 -14.13 3.65 6.45
CA LEU A 24 -13.39 4.04 5.25
C LEU A 24 -12.45 2.92 4.76
N LEU A 25 -11.74 2.28 5.68
CA LEU A 25 -10.84 1.16 5.36
C LEU A 25 -11.63 -0.05 4.84
N ALA A 26 -12.75 -0.39 5.46
CA ALA A 26 -13.63 -1.47 4.98
C ALA A 26 -14.20 -1.15 3.59
N GLY A 27 -14.65 0.08 3.36
CA GLY A 27 -15.09 0.54 2.05
C GLY A 27 -13.99 0.43 0.99
N ALA A 28 -12.76 0.81 1.32
CA ALA A 28 -11.62 0.68 0.43
C ALA A 28 -11.33 -0.79 0.07
N VAL A 29 -11.39 -1.71 1.03
CA VAL A 29 -11.21 -3.16 0.79
C VAL A 29 -12.26 -3.70 -0.18
N LEU A 30 -13.53 -3.31 0.00
CA LEU A 30 -14.61 -3.73 -0.91
C LEU A 30 -14.39 -3.20 -2.34
N LEU A 31 -13.97 -1.94 -2.47
CA LEU A 31 -13.67 -1.36 -3.79
C LEU A 31 -12.46 -2.02 -4.44
N VAL A 32 -11.42 -2.36 -3.69
CA VAL A 32 -10.26 -3.12 -4.19
C VAL A 32 -10.68 -4.51 -4.66
N GLY A 33 -11.52 -5.21 -3.89
CA GLY A 33 -12.08 -6.51 -4.29
C GLY A 33 -12.87 -6.42 -5.59
N GLY A 34 -13.74 -5.41 -5.71
CA GLY A 34 -14.49 -5.13 -6.94
C GLY A 34 -13.59 -4.79 -8.13
N ALA A 35 -12.58 -3.93 -7.92
CA ALA A 35 -11.60 -3.59 -8.96
C ALA A 35 -10.84 -4.84 -9.42
N THR A 36 -10.40 -5.67 -8.49
CA THR A 36 -9.71 -6.94 -8.78
C THR A 36 -10.58 -7.87 -9.62
N ALA A 37 -11.85 -8.05 -9.25
CA ALA A 37 -12.80 -8.86 -10.00
C ALA A 37 -13.00 -8.31 -11.42
N LEU A 38 -13.12 -6.98 -11.58
CA LEU A 38 -13.26 -6.33 -12.89
C LEU A 38 -12.00 -6.45 -13.77
N VAL A 39 -10.80 -6.46 -13.19
CA VAL A 39 -9.57 -6.78 -13.93
C VAL A 39 -9.65 -8.19 -14.49
N ILE A 40 -10.01 -9.17 -13.64
CA ILE A 40 -10.08 -10.59 -14.02
C ILE A 40 -11.15 -10.83 -15.09
N THR A 41 -12.28 -10.14 -15.01
CA THR A 41 -13.40 -10.27 -15.96
C THR A 41 -13.23 -9.45 -17.25
N GLY A 42 -12.07 -8.78 -17.44
CA GLY A 42 -11.75 -8.06 -18.67
C GLY A 42 -12.38 -6.66 -18.79
N SER A 43 -12.70 -6.03 -17.66
CA SER A 43 -13.28 -4.67 -17.61
C SER A 43 -12.32 -3.66 -16.96
N PRO A 44 -11.11 -3.42 -17.53
CA PRO A 44 -10.06 -2.65 -16.86
C PRO A 44 -10.43 -1.19 -16.58
N ARG A 45 -11.23 -0.55 -17.43
CA ARG A 45 -11.64 0.84 -17.19
C ARG A 45 -12.51 1.00 -15.95
N TRP A 46 -13.48 0.10 -15.75
CA TRP A 46 -14.30 0.10 -14.54
C TRP A 46 -13.47 -0.26 -13.30
N ALA A 47 -12.53 -1.20 -13.47
CA ALA A 47 -11.56 -1.53 -12.42
C ALA A 47 -10.72 -0.31 -12.02
N GLY A 48 -10.26 0.49 -12.98
CA GLY A 48 -9.52 1.73 -12.74
C GLY A 48 -10.34 2.77 -11.97
N GLY A 49 -11.63 2.91 -12.28
CA GLY A 49 -12.55 3.78 -11.54
C GLY A 49 -12.69 3.36 -10.06
N LEU A 50 -12.91 2.06 -9.81
CA LEU A 50 -12.98 1.54 -8.44
C LEU A 50 -11.64 1.64 -7.70
N ALA A 51 -10.52 1.39 -8.38
CA ALA A 51 -9.18 1.55 -7.80
C ALA A 51 -8.89 3.00 -7.43
N ALA A 52 -9.30 3.97 -8.25
CA ALA A 52 -9.20 5.39 -7.94
C ALA A 52 -10.04 5.76 -6.70
N ALA A 53 -11.28 5.31 -6.64
CA ALA A 53 -12.16 5.53 -5.49
C ALA A 53 -11.58 4.90 -4.21
N ALA A 54 -11.06 3.68 -4.27
CA ALA A 54 -10.37 3.03 -3.16
C ALA A 54 -9.15 3.85 -2.71
N GLY A 55 -8.35 4.34 -3.66
CA GLY A 55 -7.19 5.18 -3.38
C GLY A 55 -7.56 6.48 -2.65
N VAL A 56 -8.67 7.12 -3.02
CA VAL A 56 -9.19 8.30 -2.31
C VAL A 56 -9.60 7.95 -0.88
N LEU A 57 -10.35 6.86 -0.68
CA LEU A 57 -10.73 6.41 0.67
C LEU A 57 -9.51 6.12 1.54
N LEU A 58 -8.49 5.45 0.99
CA LEU A 58 -7.24 5.16 1.70
C LEU A 58 -6.45 6.43 2.02
N ALA A 59 -6.43 7.42 1.13
CA ALA A 59 -5.79 8.70 1.40
C ALA A 59 -6.47 9.45 2.55
N VAL A 60 -7.81 9.49 2.55
CA VAL A 60 -8.61 10.12 3.62
C VAL A 60 -8.46 9.37 4.94
N ALA A 61 -8.51 8.03 4.92
CA ALA A 61 -8.31 7.21 6.11
C ALA A 61 -6.90 7.42 6.68
N GLY A 62 -5.86 7.36 5.84
CA GLY A 62 -4.48 7.56 6.25
C GLY A 62 -4.23 8.94 6.88
N ALA A 63 -4.84 10.02 6.34
CA ALA A 63 -4.76 11.34 6.94
C ALA A 63 -5.38 11.39 8.36
N ARG A 64 -6.47 10.65 8.59
CA ARG A 64 -7.08 10.51 9.93
C ARG A 64 -6.22 9.69 10.87
N VAL A 65 -5.71 8.54 10.40
CA VAL A 65 -4.80 7.67 11.17
C VAL A 65 -3.57 8.43 11.64
N MET A 66 -2.99 9.28 10.78
CA MET A 66 -1.85 10.14 11.15
C MET A 66 -2.21 11.17 12.22
N ARG A 67 -3.43 11.69 12.22
CA ARG A 67 -3.90 12.65 13.21
C ARG A 67 -4.23 12.00 14.54
N ASP A 68 -5.01 10.92 14.50
CA ASP A 68 -5.58 10.29 15.71
C ASP A 68 -4.60 9.30 16.36
N ARG A 69 -3.63 8.78 15.60
CA ARG A 69 -2.52 7.91 16.04
C ARG A 69 -2.94 6.64 16.81
N ALA A 70 -4.19 6.19 16.65
CA ALA A 70 -4.65 4.95 17.27
C ALA A 70 -3.89 3.74 16.69
N PRO A 71 -3.28 2.86 17.52
CA PRO A 71 -2.47 1.74 17.05
C PRO A 71 -3.25 0.76 16.16
N VAL A 72 -4.52 0.52 16.47
CA VAL A 72 -5.40 -0.36 15.68
C VAL A 72 -5.63 0.22 14.29
N ASP A 73 -5.95 1.52 14.20
CA ASP A 73 -6.16 2.20 12.93
C ASP A 73 -4.89 2.19 12.06
N GLN A 74 -3.71 2.37 12.67
CA GLN A 74 -2.42 2.28 11.96
C GLN A 74 -2.17 0.87 11.41
N PHE A 75 -2.51 -0.16 12.18
CA PHE A 75 -2.38 -1.55 11.75
C PHE A 75 -3.32 -1.84 10.58
N LEU A 76 -4.60 -1.49 10.71
CA LEU A 76 -5.62 -1.71 9.68
C LEU A 76 -5.30 -0.94 8.39
N ASP A 77 -4.85 0.32 8.49
CA ASP A 77 -4.39 1.13 7.35
C ASP A 77 -3.23 0.44 6.61
N SER A 78 -2.25 -0.08 7.37
CA SER A 78 -1.13 -0.82 6.79
C SER A 78 -1.56 -2.12 6.10
N MET A 79 -2.51 -2.87 6.67
CA MET A 79 -3.03 -4.10 6.07
C MET A 79 -3.81 -3.81 4.79
N THR A 80 -4.66 -2.77 4.80
CA THR A 80 -5.45 -2.38 3.64
C THR A 80 -4.57 -1.90 2.48
N ASP A 81 -3.47 -1.18 2.79
CA ASP A 81 -2.46 -0.78 1.80
C ASP A 81 -1.82 -2.02 1.13
N ARG A 82 -1.52 -3.07 1.90
CA ARG A 82 -1.00 -4.34 1.33
C ARG A 82 -2.04 -5.08 0.51
N ALA A 83 -3.29 -5.08 0.96
CA ALA A 83 -4.38 -5.70 0.20
C ALA A 83 -4.59 -5.02 -1.16
N PHE A 84 -4.51 -3.67 -1.23
CA PHE A 84 -4.58 -2.95 -2.49
C PHE A 84 -3.50 -3.40 -3.47
N ASP A 85 -2.22 -3.32 -3.05
CA ASP A 85 -1.10 -3.73 -3.90
C ASP A 85 -1.19 -5.22 -4.26
N GLY A 86 -1.42 -6.07 -3.26
CA GLY A 86 -1.45 -7.52 -3.40
C GLY A 86 -2.53 -8.00 -4.37
N CYS A 87 -3.77 -7.59 -4.17
CA CYS A 87 -4.88 -8.04 -4.99
C CYS A 87 -4.81 -7.48 -6.41
N LEU A 88 -4.59 -6.17 -6.55
CA LEU A 88 -4.71 -5.52 -7.85
C LEU A 88 -3.53 -5.84 -8.77
N LEU A 89 -2.28 -5.73 -8.27
CA LEU A 89 -1.10 -6.03 -9.08
C LEU A 89 -1.01 -7.52 -9.43
N SER A 90 -1.44 -8.42 -8.52
CA SER A 90 -1.51 -9.86 -8.85
C SER A 90 -2.56 -10.16 -9.91
N ALA A 91 -3.74 -9.52 -9.85
CA ALA A 91 -4.77 -9.69 -10.87
C ALA A 91 -4.30 -9.20 -12.25
N ILE A 92 -3.64 -8.03 -12.30
CA ILE A 92 -3.06 -7.50 -13.54
C ILE A 92 -2.02 -8.47 -14.10
N ALA A 93 -1.09 -8.97 -13.27
CA ALA A 93 -0.08 -9.93 -13.69
C ALA A 93 -0.70 -11.23 -14.20
N LEU A 94 -1.71 -11.75 -13.51
CA LEU A 94 -2.41 -12.98 -13.88
C LEU A 94 -3.08 -12.87 -15.25
N VAL A 95 -3.80 -11.77 -15.50
CA VAL A 95 -4.53 -11.55 -16.76
C VAL A 95 -3.56 -11.35 -17.92
N LEU A 96 -2.46 -10.64 -17.70
CA LEU A 96 -1.48 -10.32 -18.75
C LEU A 96 -0.44 -11.41 -19.00
N ARG A 97 -0.36 -12.46 -18.18
CA ARG A 97 0.71 -13.46 -18.20
C ARG A 97 0.99 -14.09 -19.56
N GLN A 98 -0.03 -14.24 -20.41
CA GLN A 98 0.09 -14.84 -21.75
C GLN A 98 0.10 -13.80 -22.85
N ALA A 99 -0.71 -12.74 -22.74
CA ALA A 99 -0.86 -11.71 -23.75
C ALA A 99 0.29 -10.69 -23.75
N ASP A 100 0.80 -10.34 -22.59
CA ASP A 100 1.91 -9.39 -22.40
C ASP A 100 2.76 -9.79 -21.18
N PRO A 101 3.61 -10.83 -21.31
CA PRO A 101 4.39 -11.36 -20.21
C PRO A 101 5.39 -10.34 -19.62
N VAL A 102 5.83 -9.37 -20.41
CA VAL A 102 6.72 -8.30 -19.93
C VAL A 102 5.98 -7.38 -18.97
N THR A 103 4.80 -6.92 -19.32
CA THR A 103 3.97 -6.09 -18.41
C THR A 103 3.52 -6.88 -17.18
N ALA A 104 3.23 -8.18 -17.33
CA ALA A 104 2.96 -9.06 -16.20
C ALA A 104 4.15 -9.16 -15.23
N ALA A 105 5.37 -9.34 -15.76
CA ALA A 105 6.59 -9.37 -14.95
C ALA A 105 6.85 -8.03 -14.23
N ILE A 106 6.60 -6.90 -14.89
CA ILE A 106 6.69 -5.56 -14.27
C ILE A 106 5.69 -5.43 -13.12
N ALA A 107 4.45 -5.91 -13.28
CA ALA A 107 3.44 -5.89 -12.22
C ALA A 107 3.87 -6.72 -10.99
N VAL A 108 4.44 -7.91 -11.22
CA VAL A 108 5.02 -8.73 -10.13
C VAL A 108 6.20 -8.02 -9.48
N GLY A 109 7.10 -7.44 -10.26
CA GLY A 109 8.23 -6.65 -9.74
C GLY A 109 7.78 -5.47 -8.88
N ALA A 110 6.76 -4.73 -9.34
CA ALA A 110 6.15 -3.63 -8.60
C ALA A 110 5.54 -4.10 -7.27
N LEU A 111 4.85 -5.25 -7.29
CA LEU A 111 4.29 -5.87 -6.10
C LEU A 111 5.39 -6.23 -5.09
N VAL A 112 6.41 -6.96 -5.52
CA VAL A 112 7.53 -7.36 -4.66
C VAL A 112 8.23 -6.15 -4.07
N ALA A 113 8.58 -5.15 -4.91
CA ALA A 113 9.24 -3.93 -4.46
C ALA A 113 8.39 -3.13 -3.45
N SER A 114 7.05 -3.06 -3.65
CA SER A 114 6.13 -2.43 -2.71
C SER A 114 6.11 -3.13 -1.35
N PHE A 115 6.14 -4.47 -1.34
CA PHE A 115 6.17 -5.26 -0.10
C PHE A 115 7.52 -5.11 0.62
N VAL A 116 8.64 -5.14 -0.11
CA VAL A 116 9.98 -4.92 0.45
C VAL A 116 10.07 -3.53 1.06
N ALA A 117 9.63 -2.49 0.36
CA ALA A 117 9.61 -1.12 0.86
C ALA A 117 8.78 -0.96 2.15
N ALA A 118 7.68 -1.71 2.27
CA ALA A 118 6.87 -1.73 3.48
C ALA A 118 7.53 -2.48 4.62
N TYR A 119 8.16 -3.62 4.33
CA TYR A 119 8.90 -4.39 5.31
C TYR A 119 10.08 -3.59 5.88
N GLU A 120 10.89 -2.95 5.02
CA GLU A 120 11.99 -2.08 5.44
C GLU A 120 11.52 -0.98 6.39
N ARG A 121 10.38 -0.33 6.08
CA ARG A 121 9.78 0.68 6.96
C ARG A 121 9.41 0.11 8.32
N ALA A 122 8.68 -1.01 8.33
CA ALA A 122 8.24 -1.64 9.56
C ALA A 122 9.43 -2.13 10.40
N ARG A 123 10.41 -2.76 9.74
CA ARG A 123 11.61 -3.27 10.40
C ARG A 123 12.50 -2.16 10.93
N GLY A 124 12.74 -1.12 10.14
CA GLY A 124 13.56 0.02 10.57
C GLY A 124 12.97 0.74 11.78
N ARG A 125 11.65 0.98 11.79
CA ARG A 125 10.96 1.53 12.97
C ARG A 125 11.06 0.63 14.21
N ALA A 126 10.94 -0.68 14.02
CA ALA A 126 11.09 -1.66 15.11
C ALA A 126 12.50 -1.68 15.69
N LEU A 127 13.52 -1.34 14.89
CA LEU A 127 14.91 -1.19 15.31
C LEU A 127 15.23 0.21 15.86
N GLY A 128 14.27 1.13 15.86
CA GLY A 128 14.45 2.48 16.42
C GLY A 128 14.99 3.51 15.42
N TYR A 129 15.16 3.19 14.13
CA TYR A 129 15.62 4.17 13.14
C TYR A 129 14.52 5.17 12.80
N PRO A 130 14.85 6.49 12.69
CA PRO A 130 13.94 7.54 12.27
C PRO A 130 13.73 7.48 10.74
N ILE A 131 12.91 6.55 10.26
CA ILE A 131 12.64 6.38 8.83
C ILE A 131 11.56 7.37 8.40
N ASP A 132 11.90 8.20 7.42
CA ASP A 132 10.98 9.16 6.82
C ASP A 132 10.05 8.48 5.80
N ASP A 133 8.75 8.80 5.88
CA ASP A 133 7.70 8.30 4.99
C ASP A 133 7.49 9.17 3.74
N SER A 134 8.19 10.31 3.64
CA SER A 134 7.94 11.36 2.63
C SER A 134 8.32 10.97 1.20
N VAL A 135 9.17 9.94 1.01
CA VAL A 135 9.84 9.69 -0.27
C VAL A 135 8.89 9.25 -1.40
N VAL A 136 7.81 8.53 -1.08
CA VAL A 136 6.78 8.19 -2.08
C VAL A 136 5.40 8.15 -1.41
N SER A 137 4.55 9.08 -1.80
CA SER A 137 3.16 9.10 -1.36
C SER A 137 2.42 7.84 -1.83
N ARG A 138 1.73 7.17 -0.90
CA ARG A 138 0.82 6.05 -1.21
C ARG A 138 -0.20 6.44 -2.28
N SER A 139 -0.75 7.65 -2.16
CA SER A 139 -1.73 8.19 -3.08
C SER A 139 -1.23 8.28 -4.52
N LEU A 140 0.06 8.60 -4.71
CA LEU A 140 0.67 8.62 -6.04
C LEU A 140 0.67 7.21 -6.67
N ARG A 141 1.05 6.19 -5.90
CA ARG A 141 1.05 4.80 -6.38
C ARG A 141 -0.34 4.33 -6.77
N TYR A 142 -1.34 4.59 -5.93
CA TYR A 142 -2.74 4.25 -6.24
C TYR A 142 -3.24 4.97 -7.48
N GLY A 143 -2.93 6.27 -7.59
CA GLY A 143 -3.27 7.08 -8.76
C GLY A 143 -2.64 6.55 -10.05
N LEU A 144 -1.38 6.13 -10.01
CA LEU A 144 -0.69 5.55 -11.17
C LEU A 144 -1.32 4.22 -11.62
N VAL A 145 -1.63 3.31 -10.69
CA VAL A 145 -2.28 2.04 -11.03
C VAL A 145 -3.67 2.29 -11.60
N ALA A 146 -4.46 3.16 -10.97
CA ALA A 146 -5.78 3.53 -11.46
C ALA A 146 -5.73 4.17 -12.85
N LEU A 147 -4.79 5.09 -13.07
CA LEU A 147 -4.58 5.75 -14.36
C LEU A 147 -4.21 4.74 -15.46
N GLY A 148 -3.32 3.79 -15.15
CA GLY A 148 -2.93 2.74 -16.08
C GLY A 148 -4.08 1.84 -16.51
N LEU A 149 -5.05 1.59 -15.61
CA LEU A 149 -6.25 0.82 -15.92
C LEU A 149 -7.31 1.64 -16.66
N LEU A 150 -7.42 2.95 -16.36
CA LEU A 150 -8.39 3.85 -16.99
C LEU A 150 -8.02 4.19 -18.42
N VAL A 151 -6.74 4.44 -18.69
CA VAL A 151 -6.28 4.94 -19.99
C VAL A 151 -5.66 3.80 -20.80
N PRO A 152 -6.26 3.43 -21.95
CA PRO A 152 -5.73 2.39 -22.83
C PRO A 152 -4.27 2.67 -23.23
N GLY A 153 -3.43 1.65 -23.15
CA GLY A 153 -2.02 1.74 -23.54
C GLY A 153 -1.07 2.33 -22.45
N TRP A 154 -1.59 2.87 -21.38
CA TRP A 154 -0.75 3.48 -20.33
C TRP A 154 -0.30 2.51 -19.23
N LEU A 155 -0.94 1.33 -19.15
CA LEU A 155 -0.74 0.38 -18.06
C LEU A 155 0.73 0.00 -17.86
N ARG A 156 1.47 -0.30 -18.93
CA ARG A 156 2.89 -0.64 -18.84
C ARG A 156 3.71 0.53 -18.27
N GLY A 157 3.51 1.74 -18.80
CA GLY A 157 4.25 2.93 -18.37
C GLY A 157 4.00 3.28 -16.89
N THR A 158 2.74 3.20 -16.45
CA THR A 158 2.38 3.47 -15.05
C THR A 158 2.90 2.39 -14.10
N LEU A 159 2.91 1.12 -14.49
CA LEU A 159 3.50 0.04 -13.71
C LEU A 159 5.03 0.16 -13.60
N VAL A 160 5.72 0.58 -14.67
CA VAL A 160 7.16 0.91 -14.61
C VAL A 160 7.41 2.05 -13.63
N ALA A 161 6.58 3.10 -13.65
CA ALA A 161 6.68 4.20 -12.70
C ALA A 161 6.46 3.72 -11.26
N VAL A 162 5.46 2.89 -11.00
CA VAL A 162 5.23 2.29 -9.66
C VAL A 162 6.43 1.47 -9.19
N LEU A 163 6.98 0.62 -10.06
CA LEU A 163 8.18 -0.17 -9.77
C LEU A 163 9.37 0.73 -9.44
N ALA A 164 9.64 1.74 -10.29
CA ALA A 164 10.76 2.66 -10.10
C ALA A 164 10.64 3.44 -8.77
N LEU A 165 9.43 3.92 -8.45
CA LEU A 165 9.16 4.62 -7.18
C LEU A 165 9.36 3.71 -5.97
N ALA A 166 8.93 2.44 -6.04
CA ALA A 166 9.13 1.48 -4.95
C ALA A 166 10.60 1.15 -4.74
N LEU A 167 11.36 0.91 -5.82
CA LEU A 167 12.80 0.68 -5.76
C LEU A 167 13.57 1.90 -5.22
N LEU A 168 13.19 3.10 -5.67
CA LEU A 168 13.76 4.35 -5.15
C LEU A 168 13.52 4.49 -3.65
N ALA A 169 12.31 4.18 -3.18
CA ALA A 169 11.98 4.21 -1.77
C ALA A 169 12.83 3.23 -0.95
N CYS A 170 13.07 2.01 -1.45
CA CYS A 170 13.97 1.05 -0.83
C CYS A 170 15.40 1.60 -0.77
N ALA A 171 15.94 2.09 -1.88
CA ALA A 171 17.32 2.60 -1.96
C ALA A 171 17.54 3.79 -1.02
N VAL A 172 16.59 4.72 -0.95
CA VAL A 172 16.68 5.88 -0.05
C VAL A 172 16.68 5.42 1.42
N ARG A 173 15.80 4.51 1.81
CA ARG A 173 15.76 4.01 3.20
C ARG A 173 17.01 3.25 3.58
N ALA A 174 17.49 2.36 2.71
CA ALA A 174 18.75 1.66 2.95
C ALA A 174 19.93 2.65 3.13
N SER A 175 19.97 3.72 2.33
CA SER A 175 20.99 4.76 2.45
C SER A 175 20.88 5.58 3.73
N GLN A 176 19.65 5.83 4.22
CA GLN A 176 19.41 6.52 5.51
C GLN A 176 19.94 5.70 6.67
N VAL A 177 19.61 4.40 6.72
CA VAL A 177 20.13 3.51 7.77
C VAL A 177 21.65 3.41 7.72
N ALA A 178 22.23 3.24 6.53
CA ALA A 178 23.69 3.14 6.37
C ALA A 178 24.46 4.42 6.77
N LYS A 179 23.83 5.60 6.71
CA LYS A 179 24.42 6.85 7.20
C LYS A 179 24.41 6.93 8.73
N LEU A 180 23.29 6.55 9.34
CA LEU A 180 23.13 6.58 10.79
C LEU A 180 24.07 5.60 11.52
N GLU A 181 24.48 4.51 10.90
CA GLU A 181 25.44 3.55 11.46
C GLU A 181 26.92 4.04 11.36
N ARG A 182 27.18 5.12 10.64
CA ARG A 182 28.54 5.68 10.46
C ARG A 182 28.81 6.88 11.37
N GLU A 183 27.78 7.42 12.00
CA GLU A 183 27.85 8.54 12.96
C GLU A 183 27.89 8.05 14.40
#